data_88816304ad96f05e95c3a56bdf71b145
#
_entry.id   88816304ad96f05e95c3a56bdf71b145
#
_cell.length_a   1.000
_cell.length_b   1.000
_cell.length_c   1.000
_cell.angle_alpha   90.00
_cell.angle_beta   90.00
_cell.angle_gamma   90.00
#
_symmetry.space_group_name_H-M   'P 1'
#
loop_
_entity.id
_entity.type
_entity.pdbx_description
1 polymer ?
#
loop_
_entity_poly.entity_id
_entity_poly.type
_entity_poly.pdbx_seq_one_letter_code
_entity_poly.pdbx_strand_id
1 'polypeptide(L)'
;MAITKKGQGRMTETIAVLFIFFVLLLFGIVFYFKYQDVAIKEDMRESLASRAMETTLTSLFLPELQCSRGTAEPEDNCVDLLKMNNAIKVFKENQDKYYFDIFSYANITVFQTYPQEDKWTIYEKVKPDATAKEPTFFVVVLRNETGSVSAGSLETTFGYGYIVVEVYQ
;
A
#
# COMPACT_ATOMS: atom_id res chain seq x y z
N MET A 1 -31.66 -60.53 -45.42
CA MET A 1 -31.35 -60.23 -44.01
C MET A 1 -31.13 -58.72 -43.90
N ALA A 2 -32.19 -57.94 -43.56
CA ALA A 2 -32.13 -56.48 -43.50
C ALA A 2 -31.72 -56.06 -42.08
N ILE A 3 -30.49 -55.70 -41.95
CA ILE A 3 -29.94 -55.17 -40.69
C ILE A 3 -30.51 -53.78 -40.45
N THR A 4 -31.30 -53.65 -39.40
CA THR A 4 -32.10 -52.52 -39.04
C THR A 4 -31.21 -51.27 -38.79
N LYS A 5 -31.29 -50.30 -39.73
CA LYS A 5 -30.68 -48.91 -39.60
C LYS A 5 -31.17 -48.12 -38.38
N LYS A 6 -32.21 -48.59 -37.65
CA LYS A 6 -32.75 -47.93 -36.44
C LYS A 6 -31.90 -48.02 -35.19
N GLY A 7 -30.97 -48.97 -35.09
CA GLY A 7 -30.06 -49.10 -33.91
C GLY A 7 -28.86 -48.17 -33.93
N GLN A 8 -28.35 -47.83 -35.11
CA GLN A 8 -27.16 -47.00 -35.30
C GLN A 8 -27.42 -45.51 -35.00
N GLY A 9 -28.66 -45.03 -35.26
CA GLY A 9 -29.02 -43.61 -34.95
C GLY A 9 -29.07 -43.28 -33.46
N ARG A 10 -29.48 -44.23 -32.62
CA ARG A 10 -29.55 -44.03 -31.17
C ARG A 10 -28.15 -44.02 -30.51
N MET A 11 -27.20 -44.81 -31.02
CA MET A 11 -25.82 -44.78 -30.50
C MET A 11 -25.08 -43.48 -30.79
N THR A 12 -25.21 -42.94 -31.99
CA THR A 12 -24.59 -41.68 -32.37
C THR A 12 -25.17 -40.50 -31.62
N GLU A 13 -26.47 -40.49 -31.35
CA GLU A 13 -27.15 -39.48 -30.56
C GLU A 13 -26.68 -39.47 -29.11
N THR A 14 -26.52 -40.64 -28.48
CA THR A 14 -26.01 -40.77 -27.11
C THR A 14 -24.56 -40.29 -27.01
N ILE A 15 -23.71 -40.62 -27.98
CA ILE A 15 -22.32 -40.19 -28.04
C ILE A 15 -22.23 -38.66 -28.19
N ALA A 16 -23.07 -38.07 -29.05
CA ALA A 16 -23.11 -36.61 -29.23
C ALA A 16 -23.51 -35.85 -27.97
N VAL A 17 -24.52 -36.34 -27.24
CA VAL A 17 -24.95 -35.75 -25.96
C VAL A 17 -23.82 -35.85 -24.92
N LEU A 18 -23.17 -37.01 -24.84
CA LEU A 18 -22.09 -37.22 -23.90
C LEU A 18 -20.87 -36.33 -24.22
N PHE A 19 -20.57 -36.15 -25.50
CA PHE A 19 -19.52 -35.22 -25.94
C PHE A 19 -19.82 -33.74 -25.56
N ILE A 20 -21.06 -33.27 -25.81
CA ILE A 20 -21.49 -31.93 -25.42
C ILE A 20 -21.40 -31.76 -23.91
N PHE A 21 -21.79 -32.76 -23.13
CA PHE A 21 -21.69 -32.73 -21.68
C PHE A 21 -20.23 -32.60 -21.21
N PHE A 22 -19.29 -33.33 -21.80
CA PHE A 22 -17.87 -33.21 -21.47
C PHE A 22 -17.30 -31.82 -21.85
N VAL A 23 -17.69 -31.27 -22.99
CA VAL A 23 -17.28 -29.95 -23.40
C VAL A 23 -17.77 -28.89 -22.41
N LEU A 24 -19.04 -28.97 -21.98
CA LEU A 24 -19.59 -28.05 -20.96
C LEU A 24 -18.88 -28.19 -19.61
N LEU A 25 -18.55 -29.44 -19.21
CA LEU A 25 -17.76 -29.68 -17.99
C LEU A 25 -16.38 -29.03 -18.06
N LEU A 26 -15.67 -29.17 -19.19
CA LEU A 26 -14.35 -28.55 -19.38
C LEU A 26 -14.44 -27.02 -19.33
N PHE A 27 -15.45 -26.42 -19.97
CA PHE A 27 -15.68 -24.97 -19.86
C PHE A 27 -15.97 -24.55 -18.42
N GLY A 28 -16.80 -25.30 -17.70
CA GLY A 28 -17.11 -25.01 -16.29
C GLY A 28 -15.84 -25.02 -15.41
N ILE A 29 -14.95 -25.98 -15.60
CA ILE A 29 -13.68 -26.09 -14.89
C ILE A 29 -12.77 -24.91 -15.21
N VAL A 30 -12.63 -24.55 -16.50
CA VAL A 30 -11.79 -23.40 -16.91
C VAL A 30 -12.31 -22.08 -16.34
N PHE A 31 -13.65 -21.87 -16.38
CA PHE A 31 -14.25 -20.67 -15.78
C PHE A 31 -14.08 -20.63 -14.27
N TYR A 32 -14.20 -21.76 -13.59
CA TYR A 32 -14.00 -21.86 -12.15
C TYR A 32 -12.58 -21.45 -11.73
N PHE A 33 -11.56 -21.97 -12.42
CA PHE A 33 -10.17 -21.59 -12.14
C PHE A 33 -9.90 -20.10 -12.43
N LYS A 34 -10.45 -19.58 -13.52
CA LYS A 34 -10.32 -18.14 -13.84
C LYS A 34 -10.99 -17.25 -12.78
N TYR A 35 -12.16 -17.65 -12.31
CA TYR A 35 -12.87 -16.92 -11.26
C TYR A 35 -12.08 -16.92 -9.94
N GLN A 36 -11.54 -18.08 -9.54
CA GLN A 36 -10.71 -18.17 -8.34
C GLN A 36 -9.44 -17.30 -8.42
N ASP A 37 -8.77 -17.28 -9.55
CA ASP A 37 -7.59 -16.44 -9.77
C ASP A 37 -7.88 -14.94 -9.59
N VAL A 38 -9.04 -14.50 -10.07
CA VAL A 38 -9.48 -13.10 -9.93
C VAL A 38 -9.82 -12.79 -8.47
N ALA A 39 -10.57 -13.66 -7.81
CA ALA A 39 -10.97 -13.49 -6.41
C ALA A 39 -9.74 -13.39 -5.47
N ILE A 40 -8.77 -14.28 -5.64
CA ILE A 40 -7.52 -14.26 -4.84
C ILE A 40 -6.75 -12.96 -5.03
N LYS A 41 -6.66 -12.46 -6.28
CA LYS A 41 -5.98 -11.19 -6.56
C LYS A 41 -6.69 -9.99 -5.95
N GLU A 42 -8.02 -10.02 -5.92
CA GLU A 42 -8.83 -8.96 -5.32
C GLU A 42 -8.66 -8.93 -3.80
N ASP A 43 -8.73 -10.08 -3.14
CA ASP A 43 -8.48 -10.22 -1.69
C ASP A 43 -7.07 -9.76 -1.31
N MET A 44 -6.07 -10.09 -2.12
CA MET A 44 -4.70 -9.64 -1.91
C MET A 44 -4.57 -8.11 -2.03
N ARG A 45 -5.24 -7.48 -3.00
CA ARG A 45 -5.23 -6.03 -3.16
C ARG A 45 -5.93 -5.33 -2.00
N GLU A 46 -7.06 -5.83 -1.55
CA GLU A 46 -7.80 -5.28 -0.41
C GLU A 46 -6.95 -5.35 0.88
N SER A 47 -6.32 -6.49 1.13
CA SER A 47 -5.39 -6.66 2.26
C SER A 47 -4.21 -5.68 2.17
N LEU A 48 -3.64 -5.50 0.98
CA LEU A 48 -2.52 -4.57 0.77
C LEU A 48 -2.95 -3.12 0.97
N ALA A 49 -4.12 -2.72 0.46
CA ALA A 49 -4.67 -1.38 0.64
C ALA A 49 -4.96 -1.08 2.13
N SER A 50 -5.51 -2.04 2.87
CA SER A 50 -5.72 -1.92 4.31
C SER A 50 -4.42 -1.70 5.06
N ARG A 51 -3.37 -2.47 4.75
CA ARG A 51 -2.03 -2.31 5.33
C ARG A 51 -1.41 -0.97 4.98
N ALA A 52 -1.56 -0.50 3.74
CA ALA A 52 -1.05 0.79 3.31
C ALA A 52 -1.71 1.94 4.10
N MET A 53 -3.00 1.84 4.34
CA MET A 53 -3.75 2.82 5.15
C MET A 53 -3.29 2.79 6.62
N GLU A 54 -3.16 1.60 7.22
CA GLU A 54 -2.67 1.44 8.59
C GLU A 54 -1.25 2.00 8.75
N THR A 55 -0.34 1.66 7.84
CA THR A 55 1.04 2.15 7.84
C THR A 55 1.08 3.68 7.68
N THR A 56 0.21 4.24 6.85
CA THR A 56 0.09 5.70 6.68
C THR A 56 -0.35 6.39 7.96
N LEU A 57 -1.40 5.88 8.59
CA LEU A 57 -1.89 6.40 9.87
C LEU A 57 -0.80 6.29 10.95
N THR A 58 -0.14 5.15 11.05
CA THR A 58 0.96 4.96 11.99
C THR A 58 2.08 5.96 11.77
N SER A 59 2.44 6.24 10.50
CA SER A 59 3.47 7.22 10.18
C SER A 59 3.09 8.66 10.56
N LEU A 60 1.80 9.01 10.45
CA LEU A 60 1.29 10.33 10.83
C LEU A 60 1.33 10.59 12.33
N PHE A 61 1.10 9.54 13.13
CA PHE A 61 1.07 9.64 14.59
C PHE A 61 2.40 9.33 15.28
N LEU A 62 3.49 9.22 14.50
CA LEU A 62 4.82 9.05 15.10
C LEU A 62 5.26 10.29 15.84
N PRO A 63 5.62 10.18 17.12
CA PRO A 63 6.09 11.32 17.93
C PRO A 63 7.31 12.01 17.35
N GLU A 64 8.15 11.28 16.62
CA GLU A 64 9.37 11.75 15.97
C GLU A 64 9.10 12.65 14.76
N LEU A 65 7.89 12.58 14.19
CA LEU A 65 7.49 13.36 13.02
C LEU A 65 6.46 14.42 13.37
N GLN A 66 5.58 14.13 14.33
CA GLN A 66 4.43 14.96 14.65
C GLN A 66 4.83 16.29 15.31
N CYS A 67 4.17 17.38 14.92
CA CYS A 67 4.28 18.64 15.60
C CYS A 67 3.76 18.53 17.04
N SER A 68 4.35 19.31 17.94
CA SER A 68 3.85 19.43 19.31
C SER A 68 3.63 20.90 19.65
N ARG A 69 2.55 21.17 20.39
CA ARG A 69 2.19 22.52 20.85
C ARG A 69 2.50 22.63 22.35
N GLY A 70 3.12 23.72 22.76
CA GLY A 70 3.33 24.10 24.17
C GLY A 70 3.94 22.99 25.03
N THR A 71 3.13 22.38 25.89
CA THR A 71 3.53 21.32 26.83
C THR A 71 3.60 19.90 26.23
N ALA A 72 3.96 19.81 24.95
CA ALA A 72 4.08 18.56 24.19
C ALA A 72 2.73 17.90 23.79
N GLU A 73 1.65 18.67 23.68
CA GLU A 73 0.43 18.18 23.04
C GLU A 73 0.65 17.94 21.55
N PRO A 74 0.34 16.72 21.03
CA PRO A 74 0.48 16.41 19.63
C PRO A 74 -0.52 17.23 18.79
N GLU A 75 -0.08 17.69 17.62
CA GLU A 75 -0.89 18.43 16.67
C GLU A 75 -1.19 17.55 15.46
N ASP A 76 -2.48 17.33 15.17
CA ASP A 76 -2.91 16.44 14.10
C ASP A 76 -2.52 16.99 12.72
N ASN A 77 -2.20 16.08 11.82
CA ASN A 77 -1.85 16.35 10.41
C ASN A 77 -0.70 17.35 10.23
N CYS A 78 0.17 17.47 11.22
CA CYS A 78 1.32 18.36 11.18
C CYS A 78 2.61 17.57 11.34
N VAL A 79 3.57 17.79 10.41
CA VAL A 79 4.93 17.23 10.46
C VAL A 79 5.92 18.35 10.77
N ASP A 80 6.72 18.12 11.79
CA ASP A 80 7.80 19.00 12.19
C ASP A 80 9.07 18.69 11.42
N LEU A 81 9.49 19.61 10.53
CA LEU A 81 10.65 19.40 9.68
C LEU A 81 11.96 19.27 10.46
N LEU A 82 12.07 19.96 11.58
CA LEU A 82 13.27 19.89 12.42
C LEU A 82 13.39 18.53 13.10
N LYS A 83 12.28 18.05 13.67
CA LYS A 83 12.21 16.67 14.25
C LYS A 83 12.48 15.63 13.17
N MET A 84 11.80 15.75 12.02
CA MET A 84 11.91 14.82 10.90
C MET A 84 13.36 14.69 10.40
N ASN A 85 14.05 15.81 10.19
CA ASN A 85 15.46 15.78 9.74
C ASN A 85 16.38 15.06 10.72
N ASN A 86 16.14 15.20 12.01
CA ASN A 86 16.90 14.47 13.04
C ASN A 86 16.45 13.00 13.12
N ALA A 87 15.16 12.74 12.96
CA ALA A 87 14.62 11.39 13.02
C ALA A 87 15.08 10.50 11.86
N ILE A 88 15.31 11.02 10.66
CA ILE A 88 15.79 10.25 9.49
C ILE A 88 17.03 9.43 9.83
N LYS A 89 17.96 10.00 10.60
CA LYS A 89 19.16 9.29 11.04
C LYS A 89 18.82 8.14 11.98
N VAL A 90 17.92 8.38 12.94
CA VAL A 90 17.46 7.39 13.92
C VAL A 90 16.71 6.25 13.22
N PHE A 91 15.87 6.58 12.22
CA PHE A 91 15.17 5.59 11.39
C PHE A 91 16.15 4.65 10.68
N LYS A 92 17.20 5.21 10.06
CA LYS A 92 18.21 4.41 9.36
C LYS A 92 19.00 3.50 10.30
N GLU A 93 19.39 3.99 11.47
CA GLU A 93 20.17 3.22 12.45
C GLU A 93 19.36 2.09 13.09
N ASN A 94 18.06 2.27 13.25
CA ASN A 94 17.15 1.30 13.90
C ASN A 94 16.17 0.64 12.94
N GLN A 95 16.40 0.74 11.64
CA GLN A 95 15.51 0.26 10.60
C GLN A 95 15.14 -1.21 10.77
N ASP A 96 16.11 -2.08 11.03
CA ASP A 96 15.92 -3.54 11.11
C ASP A 96 15.50 -4.03 12.50
N LYS A 97 15.66 -3.20 13.54
CA LYS A 97 15.41 -3.61 14.93
C LYS A 97 14.07 -3.16 15.47
N TYR A 98 13.65 -1.95 15.12
CA TYR A 98 12.45 -1.32 15.67
C TYR A 98 11.45 -0.95 14.59
N TYR A 99 11.88 -0.22 13.57
CA TYR A 99 10.97 0.30 12.57
C TYR A 99 10.48 -0.75 11.58
N PHE A 100 11.21 -1.85 11.42
CA PHE A 100 10.73 -2.98 10.61
C PHE A 100 9.50 -3.65 11.21
N ASP A 101 9.43 -3.76 12.53
CA ASP A 101 8.25 -4.33 13.20
C ASP A 101 7.00 -3.43 13.05
N ILE A 102 7.21 -2.12 12.89
CA ILE A 102 6.13 -1.14 12.73
C ILE A 102 5.69 -1.03 11.26
N PHE A 103 6.62 -0.87 10.33
CA PHE A 103 6.33 -0.55 8.94
C PHE A 103 6.51 -1.72 7.99
N SER A 104 7.23 -2.77 8.39
CA SER A 104 7.57 -3.92 7.56
C SER A 104 8.24 -3.47 6.24
N TYR A 105 7.82 -4.03 5.10
CA TYR A 105 8.30 -3.62 3.79
C TYR A 105 7.48 -2.45 3.27
N ALA A 106 8.01 -1.25 3.46
CA ALA A 106 7.37 0.00 3.03
C ALA A 106 8.41 1.04 2.61
N ASN A 107 7.96 2.04 1.88
CA ASN A 107 8.69 3.26 1.58
C ASN A 107 7.84 4.45 2.02
N ILE A 108 8.38 5.26 2.95
CA ILE A 108 7.68 6.43 3.50
C ILE A 108 8.46 7.67 3.09
N THR A 109 7.80 8.53 2.32
CA THR A 109 8.40 9.74 1.78
C THR A 109 7.48 10.94 2.05
N VAL A 110 8.05 12.03 2.54
CA VAL A 110 7.38 13.31 2.69
C VAL A 110 7.75 14.21 1.52
N PHE A 111 6.74 14.81 0.90
CA PHE A 111 6.90 15.79 -0.16
C PHE A 111 6.37 17.13 0.33
N GLN A 112 7.14 18.19 0.12
CA GLN A 112 6.71 19.56 0.28
C GLN A 112 6.37 20.15 -1.08
N THR A 113 5.21 20.82 -1.17
CA THR A 113 4.77 21.51 -2.40
C THR A 113 4.86 23.03 -2.27
N TYR A 114 4.78 23.54 -1.04
CA TYR A 114 4.88 24.97 -0.77
C TYR A 114 5.68 25.20 0.53
N PRO A 115 6.53 26.21 0.64
CA PRO A 115 6.85 27.27 -0.33
C PRO A 115 7.78 26.85 -1.48
N GLN A 116 8.51 25.77 -1.34
CA GLN A 116 9.42 25.20 -2.34
C GLN A 116 9.16 23.70 -2.42
N GLU A 117 9.39 23.12 -3.59
CA GLU A 117 9.35 21.67 -3.73
C GLU A 117 10.57 21.05 -3.07
N ASP A 118 10.32 20.12 -2.14
CA ASP A 118 11.35 19.35 -1.47
C ASP A 118 10.86 17.94 -1.17
N LYS A 119 11.80 17.02 -0.89
CA LYS A 119 11.50 15.60 -0.69
C LYS A 119 12.42 14.99 0.36
N TRP A 120 11.82 14.28 1.33
CA TRP A 120 12.54 13.52 2.36
C TRP A 120 12.05 12.09 2.41
N THR A 121 12.96 11.13 2.22
CA THR A 121 12.68 9.72 2.45
C THR A 121 13.00 9.41 3.90
N ILE A 122 11.97 9.04 4.67
CA ILE A 122 12.07 8.77 6.11
C ILE A 122 12.44 7.31 6.34
N TYR A 123 11.73 6.41 5.67
CA TYR A 123 11.92 4.97 5.78
C TYR A 123 11.87 4.34 4.39
N GLU A 124 12.80 3.43 4.12
CA GLU A 124 12.86 2.73 2.84
C GLU A 124 13.31 1.29 3.05
N LYS A 125 12.37 0.37 2.95
CA LYS A 125 12.63 -1.06 3.00
C LYS A 125 11.82 -1.77 1.93
N VAL A 126 12.45 -2.02 0.80
CA VAL A 126 11.82 -2.73 -0.32
C VAL A 126 11.89 -4.23 -0.07
N LYS A 127 10.80 -4.93 -0.32
CA LYS A 127 10.78 -6.41 -0.27
C LYS A 127 11.52 -6.96 -1.50
N PRO A 128 12.48 -7.86 -1.32
CA PRO A 128 13.03 -8.63 -2.43
C PRO A 128 11.87 -9.38 -3.12
N ASP A 129 11.82 -9.36 -4.44
CA ASP A 129 10.78 -10.02 -5.24
C ASP A 129 9.34 -9.52 -4.98
N ALA A 130 9.18 -8.25 -4.65
CA ALA A 130 7.86 -7.65 -4.50
C ALA A 130 7.03 -7.81 -5.78
N THR A 131 5.87 -8.45 -5.67
CA THR A 131 4.96 -8.69 -6.80
C THR A 131 3.91 -7.60 -6.96
N ALA A 132 3.65 -6.86 -5.89
CA ALA A 132 2.68 -5.76 -5.86
C ALA A 132 3.13 -4.66 -4.92
N LYS A 133 2.70 -3.43 -5.23
CA LYS A 133 2.84 -2.27 -4.34
C LYS A 133 1.55 -1.46 -4.35
N GLU A 134 1.19 -0.92 -3.19
CA GLU A 134 0.03 -0.05 -3.04
C GLU A 134 0.47 1.28 -2.43
N PRO A 135 0.37 2.39 -3.19
CA PRO A 135 0.65 3.72 -2.69
C PRO A 135 -0.57 4.31 -2.00
N THR A 136 -0.35 4.92 -0.84
CA THR A 136 -1.34 5.74 -0.13
C THR A 136 -0.74 7.09 0.17
N PHE A 137 -1.52 8.16 0.13
CA PHE A 137 -1.02 9.50 0.43
C PHE A 137 -1.94 10.22 1.41
N PHE A 138 -1.34 11.09 2.19
CA PHE A 138 -2.06 11.93 3.15
C PHE A 138 -1.49 13.35 3.15
N VAL A 139 -2.38 14.34 3.11
CA VAL A 139 -1.99 15.77 3.09
C VAL A 139 -1.64 16.22 4.49
N VAL A 140 -0.50 16.92 4.63
CA VAL A 140 0.00 17.41 5.92
C VAL A 140 0.45 18.86 5.84
N VAL A 141 0.39 19.51 6.98
CA VAL A 141 1.05 20.79 7.20
C VAL A 141 2.49 20.51 7.62
N LEU A 142 3.43 21.23 7.05
CA LEU A 142 4.85 21.12 7.39
C LEU A 142 5.22 22.36 8.22
N ARG A 143 5.68 22.14 9.46
CA ARG A 143 6.13 23.22 10.33
C ARG A 143 7.65 23.24 10.35
N ASN A 144 8.22 24.41 10.04
CA ASN A 144 9.64 24.65 10.14
C ASN A 144 9.91 25.72 11.20
N GLU A 145 10.55 25.33 12.29
CA GLU A 145 11.01 26.22 13.33
C GLU A 145 12.48 26.55 13.11
N THR A 146 12.77 27.48 12.22
CA THR A 146 14.13 27.98 12.04
C THR A 146 14.44 29.02 13.10
N GLY A 147 15.14 28.61 14.14
CA GLY A 147 15.62 29.51 15.19
C GLY A 147 16.77 30.38 14.71
N SER A 148 16.54 31.58 14.23
CA SER A 148 17.52 32.63 14.35
C SER A 148 17.31 33.32 15.70
N VAL A 149 18.18 32.99 16.66
CA VAL A 149 18.15 33.53 18.04
C VAL A 149 18.58 35.04 18.06
N SER A 150 18.09 35.86 17.16
CA SER A 150 18.46 37.30 17.16
C SER A 150 17.44 38.21 17.83
N ALA A 151 16.32 37.69 18.34
CA ALA A 151 15.36 38.56 19.09
C ALA A 151 14.46 37.78 20.07
N GLY A 152 14.81 36.58 20.52
CA GLY A 152 14.00 35.86 21.54
C GLY A 152 12.67 35.30 21.04
N SER A 153 12.38 35.33 19.76
CA SER A 153 11.23 34.70 19.14
C SER A 153 11.68 33.68 18.10
N LEU A 154 11.19 32.43 18.23
CA LEU A 154 11.29 31.44 17.19
C LEU A 154 10.40 31.86 16.02
N GLU A 155 10.96 32.02 14.84
CA GLU A 155 10.18 32.29 13.64
C GLU A 155 9.67 30.93 13.12
N THR A 156 8.36 30.72 13.25
CA THR A 156 7.69 29.51 12.79
C THR A 156 7.15 29.74 11.39
N THR A 157 7.62 28.98 10.42
CA THR A 157 7.08 29.01 9.06
C THR A 157 6.30 27.74 8.78
N PHE A 158 5.21 27.88 8.02
CA PHE A 158 4.35 26.77 7.64
C PHE A 158 4.44 26.50 6.15
N GLY A 159 4.52 25.24 5.81
CA GLY A 159 4.43 24.73 4.45
C GLY A 159 3.30 23.75 4.29
N TYR A 160 3.03 23.35 3.06
CA TYR A 160 2.07 22.30 2.73
C TYR A 160 2.74 21.20 1.93
N GLY A 161 2.34 19.99 2.23
CA GLY A 161 2.88 18.83 1.57
C GLY A 161 2.00 17.61 1.75
N TYR A 162 2.55 16.45 1.43
CA TYR A 162 1.87 15.18 1.61
C TYR A 162 2.89 14.09 1.93
N ILE A 163 2.45 13.10 2.69
CA ILE A 163 3.18 11.87 2.95
C ILE A 163 2.72 10.83 1.94
N VAL A 164 3.66 10.16 1.29
CA VAL A 164 3.40 8.98 0.46
C VAL A 164 3.94 7.77 1.17
N VAL A 165 3.10 6.76 1.33
CA VAL A 165 3.46 5.46 1.87
C VAL A 165 3.21 4.42 0.78
N GLU A 166 4.25 3.74 0.35
CA GLU A 166 4.16 2.59 -0.57
C GLU A 166 4.43 1.32 0.25
N VAL A 167 3.48 0.41 0.29
CA VAL A 167 3.62 -0.90 0.95
C VAL A 167 3.86 -1.98 -0.10
N TYR A 168 4.78 -2.90 0.18
CA TYR A 168 5.17 -3.98 -0.72
C TYR A 168 4.67 -5.35 -0.23
N GLN A 169 4.26 -6.20 -1.20
CA GLN A 169 3.85 -7.58 -0.96
C GLN A 169 4.62 -8.57 -1.83
#